data_ddad3f68af24ed3708594c72d6a599ae
#
_entry.id   ddad3f68af24ed3708594c72d6a599ae
#
_cell.length_a   1.000
_cell.length_b   1.000
_cell.length_c   1.000
_cell.angle_alpha   90.00
_cell.angle_beta   90.00
_cell.angle_gamma   90.00
#
_symmetry.space_group_name_H-M   'P 1'
#
loop_
_entity.id
_entity.type
_entity.pdbx_description
1 polymer ?
#
loop_
_entity_poly.entity_id
_entity_poly.type
_entity_poly.pdbx_seq_one_letter_code
_entity_poly.pdbx_strand_id
1 'polypeptide(L)'
;MTQHDSEAVDMVLVGAGIMSATLAVLLKELDPNIKLEIVELQESGAIESSNPWNNAGTGHAGLCELNYTPDSKDGAIDIKKAVLINTQFEVSKQFWAYLADREGFGSPRDFINAVPHLSFVRGSKNIDYLKRRFDALKAHHAFADMEYSEDRATLAEWMPLMMPGRAADEPIAATRAMNGTDVNFGAVTSQLLGYLSRSAGVKVSYNQKVTGLDRTASGWKVDIKNTRTGESRHVQSGFVFLGAGGAALPLLQMSGIDEGKGFGGFPVSGQWLRCDNPEIVKQHQAKVYSLAAVGAPPMSVPHLDTRVVDGKKSLLFGPYAGFTTKFLKRGSFMDLPLSIRPSNIGPMMAVARDNMDLTRYLIKEVMQSMEDRLETLRGFYPEAKAEDWRLEIAGQRVQIIKKDPKKGGILQFGTELVAAKDGTIAALLGASPGASVTVSIMLDLLERCFPEQYRSQAWSSKLQEMFPARETTLQNDAAAYREISEMADKRLGLEY
;
A
#
# COMPACT_ATOMS: atom_id res chain seq x y z
N MET A 1 30.44 -33.18 2.52
CA MET A 1 29.87 -31.89 2.89
C MET A 1 30.80 -30.82 2.28
N THR A 2 30.49 -30.38 1.08
CA THR A 2 31.19 -29.27 0.43
C THR A 2 30.82 -27.98 1.18
N GLN A 3 31.80 -27.39 1.85
CA GLN A 3 31.69 -26.00 2.34
C GLN A 3 31.47 -25.10 1.11
N HIS A 4 30.21 -24.74 0.85
CA HIS A 4 29.96 -23.61 -0.05
C HIS A 4 30.43 -22.36 0.68
N ASP A 5 31.41 -21.68 0.09
CA ASP A 5 31.90 -20.39 0.56
C ASP A 5 30.71 -19.49 0.88
N SER A 6 30.72 -18.90 2.07
CA SER A 6 29.68 -17.97 2.49
C SER A 6 29.77 -16.73 1.61
N GLU A 7 28.80 -16.57 0.71
CA GLU A 7 28.67 -15.36 -0.10
C GLU A 7 28.38 -14.18 0.86
N ALA A 8 29.22 -13.15 0.84
CA ALA A 8 29.03 -11.98 1.68
C ALA A 8 28.47 -10.82 0.83
N VAL A 9 27.42 -10.18 1.32
CA VAL A 9 26.83 -8.98 0.73
C VAL A 9 26.66 -7.90 1.80
N ASP A 10 26.57 -6.66 1.36
CA ASP A 10 26.33 -5.57 2.32
C ASP A 10 24.94 -5.66 2.92
N MET A 11 23.93 -6.03 2.10
CA MET A 11 22.54 -6.11 2.54
C MET A 11 21.79 -7.28 1.92
N VAL A 12 20.92 -7.89 2.74
CA VAL A 12 19.90 -8.85 2.31
C VAL A 12 18.51 -8.24 2.48
N LEU A 13 17.71 -8.28 1.42
CA LEU A 13 16.33 -7.81 1.40
C LEU A 13 15.41 -9.00 1.21
N VAL A 14 14.53 -9.28 2.17
CA VAL A 14 13.65 -10.44 2.15
C VAL A 14 12.28 -10.06 1.60
N GLY A 15 11.90 -10.69 0.49
CA GLY A 15 10.70 -10.41 -0.30
C GLY A 15 11.01 -9.49 -1.50
N ALA A 16 10.49 -9.82 -2.68
CA ALA A 16 10.62 -9.03 -3.92
C ALA A 16 9.32 -8.25 -4.23
N GLY A 17 8.74 -7.63 -3.21
CA GLY A 17 7.62 -6.68 -3.33
C GLY A 17 8.11 -5.26 -3.53
N ILE A 18 7.14 -4.32 -3.68
CA ILE A 18 7.40 -2.89 -3.93
C ILE A 18 8.35 -2.27 -2.90
N MET A 19 8.27 -2.66 -1.63
CA MET A 19 9.09 -2.09 -0.55
C MET A 19 10.57 -2.43 -0.73
N SER A 20 10.90 -3.73 -0.89
CA SER A 20 12.29 -4.17 -1.09
C SER A 20 12.84 -3.68 -2.42
N ALA A 21 12.04 -3.69 -3.49
CA ALA A 21 12.46 -3.19 -4.80
C ALA A 21 12.78 -1.69 -4.75
N THR A 22 11.93 -0.88 -4.10
CA THR A 22 12.18 0.56 -3.92
C THR A 22 13.43 0.82 -3.07
N LEU A 23 13.57 0.12 -1.92
CA LEU A 23 14.76 0.27 -1.07
C LEU A 23 16.05 -0.10 -1.82
N ALA A 24 16.03 -1.19 -2.57
CA ALA A 24 17.20 -1.64 -3.33
C ALA A 24 17.61 -0.61 -4.41
N VAL A 25 16.65 -0.03 -5.14
CA VAL A 25 16.95 1.01 -6.13
C VAL A 25 17.47 2.27 -5.45
N LEU A 26 16.85 2.73 -4.36
CA LEU A 26 17.35 3.87 -3.58
C LEU A 26 18.80 3.66 -3.14
N LEU A 27 19.12 2.49 -2.59
CA LEU A 27 20.47 2.15 -2.16
C LEU A 27 21.47 2.14 -3.32
N LYS A 28 21.09 1.60 -4.48
CA LYS A 28 21.94 1.60 -5.67
C LYS A 28 22.18 2.99 -6.26
N GLU A 29 21.18 3.88 -6.18
CA GLU A 29 21.34 5.28 -6.58
C GLU A 29 22.24 6.06 -5.59
N LEU A 30 22.17 5.73 -4.29
CA LEU A 30 22.97 6.37 -3.23
C LEU A 30 24.41 5.83 -3.18
N ASP A 31 24.59 4.53 -3.40
CA ASP A 31 25.91 3.86 -3.46
C ASP A 31 25.92 2.83 -4.59
N PRO A 32 26.47 3.18 -5.76
CA PRO A 32 26.56 2.27 -6.90
C PRO A 32 27.40 0.99 -6.65
N ASN A 33 28.24 0.98 -5.62
CA ASN A 33 29.12 -0.16 -5.32
C ASN A 33 28.50 -1.14 -4.32
N ILE A 34 27.41 -0.79 -3.67
CA ILE A 34 26.75 -1.63 -2.67
C ILE A 34 26.35 -2.98 -3.25
N LYS A 35 26.61 -4.07 -2.51
CA LYS A 35 26.22 -5.43 -2.88
C LYS A 35 24.95 -5.82 -2.19
N LEU A 36 23.93 -6.17 -2.97
CA LEU A 36 22.58 -6.48 -2.49
C LEU A 36 22.15 -7.88 -2.93
N GLU A 37 21.51 -8.63 -2.05
CA GLU A 37 20.75 -9.82 -2.44
C GLU A 37 19.28 -9.65 -2.03
N ILE A 38 18.34 -9.73 -3.01
CA ILE A 38 16.90 -9.84 -2.77
C ILE A 38 16.54 -11.33 -2.78
N VAL A 39 15.96 -11.80 -1.67
CA VAL A 39 15.57 -13.20 -1.48
C VAL A 39 14.06 -13.32 -1.52
N GLU A 40 13.52 -13.98 -2.56
CA GLU A 40 12.08 -14.12 -2.78
C GLU A 40 11.64 -15.58 -2.69
N LEU A 41 10.59 -15.83 -1.90
CA LEU A 41 10.00 -17.16 -1.71
C LEU A 41 9.36 -17.70 -2.99
N GLN A 42 8.74 -16.84 -3.77
CA GLN A 42 7.96 -17.20 -4.96
C GLN A 42 8.86 -17.29 -6.21
N GLU A 43 8.25 -17.74 -7.31
CA GLU A 43 8.91 -17.90 -8.61
C GLU A 43 9.21 -16.58 -9.32
N SER A 44 8.59 -15.46 -8.91
CA SER A 44 8.85 -14.11 -9.41
C SER A 44 8.53 -13.08 -8.35
N GLY A 45 8.91 -11.81 -8.62
CA GLY A 45 8.53 -10.67 -7.77
C GLY A 45 7.07 -10.25 -7.97
N ALA A 46 6.57 -9.45 -7.05
CA ALA A 46 5.26 -8.80 -7.09
C ALA A 46 4.03 -9.75 -7.14
N ILE A 47 4.16 -11.00 -6.68
CA ILE A 47 3.05 -11.98 -6.74
C ILE A 47 2.02 -11.80 -5.63
N GLU A 48 2.43 -11.37 -4.45
CA GLU A 48 1.55 -11.20 -3.29
C GLU A 48 0.92 -9.78 -3.27
N SER A 49 1.15 -8.98 -2.24
CA SER A 49 0.46 -7.69 -2.06
C SER A 49 0.67 -6.68 -3.20
N SER A 50 1.81 -6.71 -3.89
CA SER A 50 2.12 -5.83 -5.03
C SER A 50 1.43 -6.26 -6.33
N ASN A 51 0.90 -7.48 -6.43
CA ASN A 51 0.18 -7.94 -7.63
C ASN A 51 -0.99 -7.00 -7.95
N PRO A 52 -1.22 -6.62 -9.22
CA PRO A 52 -2.21 -5.60 -9.60
C PRO A 52 -3.65 -5.96 -9.20
N TRP A 53 -3.98 -7.26 -9.09
CA TRP A 53 -5.31 -7.72 -8.70
C TRP A 53 -5.44 -7.98 -7.19
N ASN A 54 -4.35 -7.88 -6.43
CA ASN A 54 -4.36 -8.06 -4.98
C ASN A 54 -4.58 -6.74 -4.22
N ASN A 55 -4.69 -5.60 -4.92
CA ASN A 55 -4.93 -4.27 -4.36
C ASN A 55 -5.79 -3.43 -5.31
N ALA A 56 -6.30 -2.30 -4.83
CA ALA A 56 -7.13 -1.38 -5.61
C ALA A 56 -6.34 -0.53 -6.62
N GLY A 57 -5.02 -0.49 -6.53
CA GLY A 57 -4.16 0.34 -7.36
C GLY A 57 -4.42 1.84 -7.22
N THR A 58 -4.98 2.29 -6.13
CA THR A 58 -5.19 3.71 -5.91
C THR A 58 -3.86 4.37 -5.59
N GLY A 59 -3.49 5.38 -6.36
CA GLY A 59 -2.45 6.32 -6.00
C GLY A 59 -2.96 7.19 -4.86
N HIS A 60 -2.82 6.68 -3.62
CA HIS A 60 -3.39 7.34 -2.44
C HIS A 60 -2.77 8.72 -2.24
N ALA A 61 -3.53 9.75 -2.58
CA ALA A 61 -3.15 11.15 -2.46
C ALA A 61 -4.12 11.96 -1.56
N GLY A 62 -4.91 11.28 -0.72
CA GLY A 62 -5.87 11.93 0.18
C GLY A 62 -7.06 12.57 -0.52
N LEU A 63 -7.26 12.30 -1.80
CA LEU A 63 -8.27 12.96 -2.65
C LEU A 63 -9.68 12.39 -2.41
N CYS A 64 -9.82 11.06 -2.40
CA CYS A 64 -11.11 10.38 -2.30
C CYS A 64 -11.34 9.63 -0.98
N GLU A 65 -10.33 9.42 -0.16
CA GLU A 65 -10.42 8.60 1.06
C GLU A 65 -10.99 9.39 2.23
N LEU A 66 -12.26 9.21 2.48
CA LEU A 66 -13.02 9.93 3.52
C LEU A 66 -12.51 9.65 4.95
N ASN A 67 -11.92 8.48 5.19
CA ASN A 67 -11.36 8.11 6.49
C ASN A 67 -10.03 8.82 6.84
N TYR A 68 -9.46 9.60 5.92
CA TYR A 68 -8.29 10.44 6.20
C TYR A 68 -8.66 11.83 6.75
N THR A 69 -9.94 12.13 6.78
CA THR A 69 -10.47 13.42 7.19
C THR A 69 -11.59 13.25 8.25
N PRO A 70 -11.24 12.73 9.45
CA PRO A 70 -12.25 12.47 10.47
C PRO A 70 -12.92 13.76 10.94
N ASP A 71 -14.19 13.65 11.28
CA ASP A 71 -14.97 14.68 11.95
C ASP A 71 -14.52 14.78 13.42
N SER A 72 -14.16 15.95 13.87
CA SER A 72 -13.79 16.20 15.26
C SER A 72 -15.03 16.55 16.10
N LYS A 73 -14.91 16.50 17.43
CA LYS A 73 -16.03 16.72 18.36
C LYS A 73 -16.63 18.11 18.27
N ASP A 74 -15.88 19.07 17.81
CA ASP A 74 -16.30 20.48 17.59
C ASP A 74 -16.85 20.74 16.17
N GLY A 75 -16.94 19.69 15.35
CA GLY A 75 -17.43 19.75 13.97
C GLY A 75 -16.38 20.21 12.94
N ALA A 76 -15.14 20.45 13.35
CA ALA A 76 -14.05 20.72 12.41
C ALA A 76 -13.59 19.44 11.72
N ILE A 77 -13.11 19.55 10.50
CA ILE A 77 -12.52 18.41 9.76
C ILE A 77 -10.99 18.42 9.92
N ASP A 78 -10.42 17.36 10.44
CA ASP A 78 -8.96 17.21 10.51
C ASP A 78 -8.41 16.69 9.17
N ILE A 79 -7.69 17.56 8.44
CA ILE A 79 -7.10 17.25 7.13
C ILE A 79 -5.63 16.81 7.20
N LYS A 80 -4.99 16.80 8.36
CA LYS A 80 -3.54 16.55 8.52
C LYS A 80 -3.12 15.25 7.88
N LYS A 81 -3.89 14.17 8.07
CA LYS A 81 -3.58 12.86 7.50
C LYS A 81 -3.71 12.87 5.97
N ALA A 82 -4.73 13.55 5.42
CA ALA A 82 -4.89 13.68 3.98
C ALA A 82 -3.72 14.45 3.35
N VAL A 83 -3.30 15.57 3.95
CA VAL A 83 -2.14 16.36 3.52
C VAL A 83 -0.86 15.53 3.58
N LEU A 84 -0.61 14.81 4.68
CA LEU A 84 0.57 13.96 4.83
C LEU A 84 0.63 12.88 3.74
N ILE A 85 -0.46 12.15 3.53
CA ILE A 85 -0.51 11.08 2.51
C ILE A 85 -0.34 11.65 1.10
N ASN A 86 -0.93 12.82 0.83
CA ASN A 86 -0.76 13.52 -0.45
C ASN A 86 0.72 13.80 -0.72
N THR A 87 1.39 14.49 0.19
CA THR A 87 2.79 14.87 0.02
C THR A 87 3.73 13.67 -0.03
N GLN A 88 3.46 12.60 0.71
CA GLN A 88 4.21 11.34 0.60
C GLN A 88 4.02 10.66 -0.76
N PHE A 89 2.84 10.76 -1.36
CA PHE A 89 2.61 10.25 -2.71
C PHE A 89 3.33 11.11 -3.76
N GLU A 90 3.36 12.44 -3.60
CA GLU A 90 4.16 13.33 -4.45
C GLU A 90 5.67 12.99 -4.39
N VAL A 91 6.19 12.61 -3.22
CA VAL A 91 7.58 12.09 -3.09
C VAL A 91 7.75 10.79 -3.89
N SER A 92 6.76 9.91 -3.90
CA SER A 92 6.80 8.68 -4.72
C SER A 92 6.78 9.01 -6.21
N LYS A 93 5.97 9.97 -6.66
CA LYS A 93 5.92 10.45 -8.06
C LYS A 93 7.26 11.06 -8.49
N GLN A 94 7.92 11.86 -7.63
CA GLN A 94 9.25 12.40 -7.90
C GLN A 94 10.25 11.29 -8.17
N PHE A 95 10.28 10.25 -7.34
CA PHE A 95 11.21 9.13 -7.52
C PHE A 95 10.95 8.36 -8.82
N TRP A 96 9.69 8.08 -9.13
CA TRP A 96 9.35 7.40 -10.38
C TRP A 96 9.65 8.28 -11.60
N ALA A 97 9.43 9.59 -11.51
CA ALA A 97 9.79 10.55 -12.54
C ALA A 97 11.33 10.63 -12.76
N TYR A 98 12.09 10.60 -11.67
CA TYR A 98 13.55 10.53 -11.73
C TYR A 98 14.03 9.24 -12.42
N LEU A 99 13.41 8.10 -12.10
CA LEU A 99 13.76 6.81 -12.71
C LEU A 99 13.33 6.71 -14.18
N ALA A 100 12.24 7.37 -14.58
CA ALA A 100 11.78 7.38 -15.97
C ALA A 100 12.84 7.96 -16.96
N ASP A 101 13.74 8.81 -16.48
CA ASP A 101 14.86 9.36 -17.25
C ASP A 101 16.11 8.44 -17.24
N ARG A 102 16.06 7.30 -16.52
CA ARG A 102 17.22 6.38 -16.42
C ARG A 102 17.19 5.31 -17.50
N GLU A 103 18.34 5.07 -18.09
CA GLU A 103 18.50 3.99 -19.06
C GLU A 103 18.12 2.64 -18.43
N GLY A 104 17.28 1.90 -19.13
CA GLY A 104 16.81 0.59 -18.68
C GLY A 104 15.64 0.61 -17.71
N PHE A 105 15.12 1.76 -17.30
CA PHE A 105 13.81 1.83 -16.65
C PHE A 105 12.71 1.80 -17.71
N GLY A 106 11.56 1.18 -17.40
CA GLY A 106 10.46 1.02 -18.36
C GLY A 106 9.59 2.28 -18.48
N SER A 107 8.55 2.18 -19.32
CA SER A 107 7.60 3.29 -19.51
C SER A 107 6.74 3.53 -18.25
N PRO A 108 6.62 4.77 -17.77
CA PRO A 108 5.69 5.09 -16.68
C PRO A 108 4.23 4.74 -17.00
N ARG A 109 3.80 4.82 -18.26
CA ARG A 109 2.43 4.48 -18.69
C ARG A 109 2.05 3.01 -18.43
N ASP A 110 3.03 2.13 -18.24
CA ASP A 110 2.77 0.73 -17.90
C ASP A 110 2.29 0.57 -16.45
N PHE A 111 2.61 1.54 -15.57
CA PHE A 111 2.30 1.41 -14.16
C PHE A 111 1.51 2.56 -13.54
N ILE A 112 1.52 3.78 -14.09
CA ILE A 112 0.75 4.91 -13.55
C ILE A 112 -0.06 5.58 -14.65
N ASN A 113 -1.35 5.79 -14.38
CA ASN A 113 -2.28 6.37 -15.35
C ASN A 113 -3.16 7.40 -14.66
N ALA A 114 -3.49 8.51 -15.34
CA ALA A 114 -4.45 9.50 -14.86
C ALA A 114 -5.84 8.86 -14.77
N VAL A 115 -6.42 8.87 -13.59
CA VAL A 115 -7.77 8.40 -13.31
C VAL A 115 -8.35 9.30 -12.21
N PRO A 116 -9.38 10.11 -12.49
CA PRO A 116 -9.98 11.00 -11.50
C PRO A 116 -10.40 10.27 -10.22
N HIS A 117 -10.19 10.93 -9.09
CA HIS A 117 -10.61 10.45 -7.77
C HIS A 117 -11.85 11.21 -7.30
N LEU A 118 -12.88 10.47 -6.92
CA LEU A 118 -14.14 11.02 -6.42
C LEU A 118 -14.47 10.47 -5.04
N SER A 119 -15.10 11.31 -4.22
CA SER A 119 -15.81 10.84 -3.04
C SER A 119 -17.31 11.01 -3.29
N PHE A 120 -18.09 9.96 -3.08
CA PHE A 120 -19.54 9.95 -3.29
C PHE A 120 -20.28 9.59 -2.01
N VAL A 121 -21.27 10.38 -1.65
CA VAL A 121 -22.08 10.12 -0.45
C VAL A 121 -23.58 10.24 -0.73
N ARG A 122 -24.37 9.61 0.14
CA ARG A 122 -25.83 9.56 0.10
C ARG A 122 -26.39 9.98 1.45
N GLY A 123 -27.50 10.70 1.43
CA GLY A 123 -28.22 11.20 2.60
C GLY A 123 -27.67 12.50 3.18
N SER A 124 -28.56 13.36 3.69
CA SER A 124 -28.28 14.75 4.06
C SER A 124 -27.13 14.90 5.09
N LYS A 125 -27.04 13.98 6.08
CA LYS A 125 -25.97 14.00 7.07
C LYS A 125 -24.58 13.79 6.43
N ASN A 126 -24.49 12.88 5.48
CA ASN A 126 -23.22 12.58 4.81
C ASN A 126 -22.85 13.70 3.81
N ILE A 127 -23.86 14.34 3.22
CA ILE A 127 -23.66 15.52 2.35
C ILE A 127 -23.09 16.67 3.16
N ASP A 128 -23.62 16.96 4.34
CA ASP A 128 -23.07 17.99 5.25
C ASP A 128 -21.60 17.69 5.60
N TYR A 129 -21.29 16.45 5.96
CA TYR A 129 -19.90 16.05 6.21
C TYR A 129 -19.01 16.24 4.97
N LEU A 130 -19.47 15.79 3.78
CA LEU A 130 -18.69 15.89 2.54
C LEU A 130 -18.44 17.38 2.17
N LYS A 131 -19.42 18.25 2.37
CA LYS A 131 -19.30 19.68 2.12
C LYS A 131 -18.26 20.33 3.05
N ARG A 132 -18.34 20.05 4.36
CA ARG A 132 -17.34 20.56 5.32
C ARG A 132 -15.93 20.03 5.02
N ARG A 133 -15.83 18.75 4.63
CA ARG A 133 -14.58 18.16 4.18
C ARG A 133 -14.01 18.86 2.96
N PHE A 134 -14.86 19.11 1.95
CA PHE A 134 -14.47 19.83 0.75
C PHE A 134 -13.93 21.22 1.08
N ASP A 135 -14.66 22.00 1.89
CA ASP A 135 -14.26 23.34 2.26
C ASP A 135 -12.93 23.36 3.02
N ALA A 136 -12.72 22.40 3.92
CA ALA A 136 -11.47 22.25 4.66
C ALA A 136 -10.28 21.85 3.77
N LEU A 137 -10.45 20.90 2.85
CA LEU A 137 -9.40 20.45 1.94
C LEU A 137 -9.06 21.53 0.91
N LYS A 138 -10.06 22.17 0.31
CA LYS A 138 -9.86 23.19 -0.73
C LYS A 138 -9.08 24.41 -0.24
N ALA A 139 -9.06 24.66 1.05
CA ALA A 139 -8.24 25.71 1.67
C ALA A 139 -6.73 25.41 1.64
N HIS A 140 -6.34 24.16 1.38
CA HIS A 140 -4.94 23.75 1.27
C HIS A 140 -4.54 23.59 -0.20
N HIS A 141 -3.38 24.10 -0.60
CA HIS A 141 -2.93 24.15 -1.99
C HIS A 141 -2.89 22.77 -2.70
N ALA A 142 -2.62 21.68 -1.97
CA ALA A 142 -2.62 20.33 -2.53
C ALA A 142 -4.01 19.85 -3.02
N PHE A 143 -5.08 20.52 -2.64
CA PHE A 143 -6.47 20.19 -2.98
C PHE A 143 -7.23 21.35 -3.59
N ALA A 144 -6.54 22.43 -4.00
CA ALA A 144 -7.16 23.66 -4.49
C ALA A 144 -8.04 23.45 -5.73
N ASP A 145 -7.74 22.45 -6.55
CA ASP A 145 -8.47 22.14 -7.79
C ASP A 145 -9.63 21.14 -7.58
N MET A 146 -9.89 20.74 -6.32
CA MET A 146 -11.01 19.85 -6.02
C MET A 146 -12.34 20.53 -6.31
N GLU A 147 -13.28 19.79 -6.86
CA GLU A 147 -14.64 20.22 -7.18
C GLU A 147 -15.66 19.55 -6.26
N TYR A 148 -16.81 20.17 -6.08
CA TYR A 148 -17.95 19.63 -5.32
C TYR A 148 -19.25 19.89 -6.08
N SER A 149 -20.15 18.91 -6.08
CA SER A 149 -21.48 19.07 -6.67
C SER A 149 -22.54 18.23 -5.94
N GLU A 150 -23.76 18.79 -5.88
CA GLU A 150 -25.02 18.11 -5.57
C GLU A 150 -25.93 18.08 -6.79
N ASP A 151 -25.53 18.75 -7.90
CA ASP A 151 -26.32 18.82 -9.11
C ASP A 151 -26.28 17.48 -9.84
N ARG A 152 -27.48 16.91 -10.09
CA ARG A 152 -27.60 15.57 -10.69
C ARG A 152 -27.07 15.47 -12.12
N ALA A 153 -27.16 16.56 -12.89
CA ALA A 153 -26.64 16.57 -14.27
C ALA A 153 -25.10 16.52 -14.24
N THR A 154 -24.48 17.32 -13.40
CA THR A 154 -23.04 17.30 -13.16
C THR A 154 -22.57 15.91 -12.62
N LEU A 155 -23.31 15.34 -11.68
CA LEU A 155 -22.97 14.01 -11.15
C LEU A 155 -23.14 12.91 -12.21
N ALA A 156 -24.09 13.03 -13.13
CA ALA A 156 -24.27 12.10 -14.24
C ALA A 156 -23.12 12.20 -15.28
N GLU A 157 -22.53 13.36 -15.45
CA GLU A 157 -21.31 13.54 -16.25
C GLU A 157 -20.10 12.89 -15.56
N TRP A 158 -19.94 13.12 -14.25
CA TRP A 158 -18.79 12.61 -13.50
C TRP A 158 -18.82 11.08 -13.30
N MET A 159 -20.02 10.53 -13.11
CA MET A 159 -20.26 9.12 -12.75
C MET A 159 -21.41 8.50 -13.55
N PRO A 160 -21.27 8.36 -14.87
CA PRO A 160 -22.38 7.92 -15.76
C PRO A 160 -23.04 6.61 -15.36
N LEU A 161 -22.28 5.61 -14.87
CA LEU A 161 -22.84 4.34 -14.39
C LEU A 161 -23.62 4.45 -13.09
N MET A 162 -23.30 5.45 -12.27
CA MET A 162 -23.80 5.51 -10.90
C MET A 162 -25.13 6.28 -10.77
N MET A 163 -25.58 6.96 -11.81
CA MET A 163 -26.75 7.84 -11.76
C MET A 163 -28.05 7.19 -12.28
N PRO A 164 -28.03 6.41 -13.37
CA PRO A 164 -29.24 5.74 -13.85
C PRO A 164 -29.84 4.80 -12.80
N GLY A 165 -31.17 4.74 -12.74
CA GLY A 165 -31.89 3.90 -11.79
C GLY A 165 -32.00 4.46 -10.36
N ARG A 166 -31.40 5.61 -10.05
CA ARG A 166 -31.54 6.26 -8.73
C ARG A 166 -32.85 7.05 -8.62
N ALA A 167 -33.48 6.98 -7.44
CA ALA A 167 -34.65 7.81 -7.15
C ALA A 167 -34.32 9.32 -7.34
N ALA A 168 -35.25 10.06 -7.97
CA ALA A 168 -35.02 11.46 -8.32
C ALA A 168 -34.84 12.36 -7.09
N ASP A 169 -35.41 12.00 -5.96
CA ASP A 169 -35.37 12.70 -4.68
C ASP A 169 -34.29 12.17 -3.72
N GLU A 170 -33.47 11.19 -4.13
CA GLU A 170 -32.36 10.69 -3.30
C GLU A 170 -31.32 11.81 -3.12
N PRO A 171 -31.05 12.27 -1.85
CA PRO A 171 -30.01 13.23 -1.60
C PRO A 171 -28.63 12.62 -1.83
N ILE A 172 -27.84 13.19 -2.74
CA ILE A 172 -26.50 12.74 -3.13
C ILE A 172 -25.56 13.90 -3.35
N ALA A 173 -24.28 13.70 -3.10
CA ALA A 173 -23.22 14.64 -3.41
C ALA A 173 -21.92 13.91 -3.75
N ALA A 174 -21.05 14.58 -4.50
CA ALA A 174 -19.69 14.11 -4.73
C ALA A 174 -18.67 15.24 -4.73
N THR A 175 -17.41 14.86 -4.42
CA THR A 175 -16.24 15.66 -4.77
C THR A 175 -15.49 14.98 -5.89
N ARG A 176 -14.79 15.76 -6.73
CA ARG A 176 -13.93 15.29 -7.82
C ARG A 176 -12.55 15.95 -7.75
N ALA A 177 -11.50 15.17 -7.93
CA ALA A 177 -10.14 15.63 -8.16
C ALA A 177 -9.62 14.98 -9.44
N MET A 178 -9.32 15.79 -10.47
CA MET A 178 -8.88 15.29 -11.78
C MET A 178 -7.48 14.67 -11.73
N ASN A 179 -6.60 15.17 -10.86
CA ASN A 179 -5.22 14.72 -10.66
C ASN A 179 -5.09 13.39 -9.87
N GLY A 180 -6.15 12.59 -9.82
CA GLY A 180 -6.10 11.23 -9.29
C GLY A 180 -5.37 10.26 -10.23
N THR A 181 -4.89 9.14 -9.67
CA THR A 181 -4.17 8.13 -10.45
C THR A 181 -4.56 6.70 -10.11
N ASP A 182 -4.51 5.83 -11.11
CA ASP A 182 -4.43 4.37 -10.94
C ASP A 182 -2.98 3.91 -11.08
N VAL A 183 -2.51 3.12 -10.13
CA VAL A 183 -1.14 2.59 -10.11
C VAL A 183 -1.15 1.07 -10.16
N ASN A 184 -0.52 0.49 -11.17
CA ASN A 184 -0.19 -0.92 -11.23
C ASN A 184 1.10 -1.18 -10.43
N PHE A 185 0.95 -1.45 -9.12
CA PHE A 185 2.10 -1.71 -8.24
C PHE A 185 2.90 -2.95 -8.64
N GLY A 186 2.27 -3.90 -9.34
CA GLY A 186 2.98 -5.04 -9.91
C GLY A 186 3.93 -4.63 -11.03
N ALA A 187 3.47 -3.76 -11.94
CA ALA A 187 4.28 -3.28 -13.06
C ALA A 187 5.45 -2.42 -12.58
N VAL A 188 5.22 -1.42 -11.69
CA VAL A 188 6.33 -0.62 -11.16
C VAL A 188 7.33 -1.49 -10.37
N THR A 189 6.87 -2.47 -9.59
CA THR A 189 7.77 -3.40 -8.89
C THR A 189 8.61 -4.21 -9.89
N SER A 190 8.00 -4.70 -10.96
CA SER A 190 8.70 -5.45 -12.01
C SER A 190 9.72 -4.59 -12.75
N GLN A 191 9.40 -3.31 -13.02
CA GLN A 191 10.35 -2.38 -13.63
C GLN A 191 11.53 -2.07 -12.70
N LEU A 192 11.29 -1.86 -11.39
CA LEU A 192 12.35 -1.69 -10.39
C LEU A 192 13.26 -2.92 -10.31
N LEU A 193 12.69 -4.13 -10.25
CA LEU A 193 13.47 -5.38 -10.26
C LEU A 193 14.22 -5.59 -11.57
N GLY A 194 13.63 -5.23 -12.70
CA GLY A 194 14.27 -5.25 -14.01
C GLY A 194 15.45 -4.28 -14.09
N TYR A 195 15.34 -3.08 -13.53
CA TYR A 195 16.43 -2.11 -13.40
C TYR A 195 17.56 -2.69 -12.53
N LEU A 196 17.23 -3.25 -11.39
CA LEU A 196 18.18 -3.87 -10.46
C LEU A 196 18.91 -5.07 -11.05
N SER A 197 18.24 -5.89 -11.86
CA SER A 197 18.87 -7.07 -12.48
C SER A 197 20.02 -6.74 -13.44
N ARG A 198 20.07 -5.50 -13.93
CA ARG A 198 21.16 -4.96 -14.77
C ARG A 198 22.22 -4.21 -13.96
N SER A 199 21.99 -3.97 -12.68
CA SER A 199 22.88 -3.25 -11.81
C SER A 199 23.97 -4.17 -11.26
N ALA A 200 25.25 -3.76 -11.35
CA ALA A 200 26.37 -4.54 -10.80
C ALA A 200 26.21 -4.73 -9.28
N GLY A 201 26.57 -5.91 -8.79
CA GLY A 201 26.50 -6.24 -7.37
C GLY A 201 25.10 -6.49 -6.81
N VAL A 202 24.07 -6.61 -7.67
CA VAL A 202 22.72 -6.98 -7.26
C VAL A 202 22.40 -8.40 -7.71
N LYS A 203 21.86 -9.20 -6.80
CA LYS A 203 21.35 -10.55 -7.05
C LYS A 203 19.89 -10.63 -6.61
N VAL A 204 19.01 -11.11 -7.49
CA VAL A 204 17.62 -11.42 -7.17
C VAL A 204 17.43 -12.93 -7.23
N SER A 205 17.13 -13.55 -6.09
CA SER A 205 17.06 -14.99 -5.91
C SER A 205 15.62 -15.43 -5.65
N TYR A 206 14.99 -16.05 -6.64
CA TYR A 206 13.63 -16.58 -6.56
C TYR A 206 13.58 -18.02 -6.07
N ASN A 207 12.41 -18.45 -5.61
CA ASN A 207 12.18 -19.77 -4.99
C ASN A 207 13.11 -20.02 -3.79
N GLN A 208 13.41 -18.99 -3.02
CA GLN A 208 14.31 -19.01 -1.89
C GLN A 208 13.56 -18.63 -0.61
N LYS A 209 13.53 -19.53 0.36
CA LYS A 209 12.91 -19.31 1.66
C LYS A 209 13.99 -19.01 2.70
N VAL A 210 13.87 -17.87 3.39
CA VAL A 210 14.67 -17.61 4.60
C VAL A 210 14.17 -18.54 5.71
N THR A 211 15.09 -19.30 6.29
CA THR A 211 14.82 -20.32 7.31
C THR A 211 15.50 -20.05 8.65
N GLY A 212 16.46 -19.12 8.69
CA GLY A 212 17.16 -18.70 9.90
C GLY A 212 17.70 -17.28 9.76
N LEU A 213 17.77 -16.57 10.87
CA LEU A 213 18.35 -15.22 11.01
C LEU A 213 19.16 -15.22 12.32
N ASP A 214 20.47 -15.46 12.22
CA ASP A 214 21.37 -15.51 13.35
C ASP A 214 22.24 -14.27 13.45
N ARG A 215 22.26 -13.63 14.60
CA ARG A 215 23.14 -12.49 14.86
C ARG A 215 24.60 -12.92 14.88
N THR A 216 25.46 -12.16 14.21
CA THR A 216 26.92 -12.36 14.21
C THR A 216 27.64 -11.11 14.69
N ALA A 217 28.96 -11.17 14.86
CA ALA A 217 29.76 -10.01 15.26
C ALA A 217 29.75 -8.89 14.21
N SER A 218 29.55 -9.21 12.93
CA SER A 218 29.59 -8.27 11.80
C SER A 218 28.23 -8.01 11.13
N GLY A 219 27.13 -8.48 11.74
CA GLY A 219 25.80 -8.36 11.16
C GLY A 219 24.97 -9.62 11.35
N TRP A 220 24.55 -10.25 10.26
CA TRP A 220 23.60 -11.36 10.25
C TRP A 220 24.07 -12.49 9.36
N LYS A 221 23.87 -13.72 9.81
CA LYS A 221 23.87 -14.93 8.98
C LYS A 221 22.42 -15.23 8.60
N VAL A 222 22.14 -15.22 7.31
CA VAL A 222 20.82 -15.51 6.75
C VAL A 222 20.84 -16.91 6.16
N ASP A 223 20.12 -17.85 6.77
CA ASP A 223 19.95 -19.20 6.24
C ASP A 223 18.82 -19.24 5.22
N ILE A 224 19.10 -19.81 4.06
CA ILE A 224 18.22 -19.78 2.90
C ILE A 224 18.09 -21.22 2.37
N LYS A 225 16.85 -21.62 2.06
CA LYS A 225 16.54 -22.91 1.43
C LYS A 225 15.86 -22.70 0.09
N ASN A 226 16.39 -23.31 -0.96
CA ASN A 226 15.71 -23.36 -2.25
C ASN A 226 14.48 -24.27 -2.15
N THR A 227 13.29 -23.72 -2.45
CA THR A 227 12.02 -24.43 -2.31
C THR A 227 11.78 -25.48 -3.41
N ARG A 228 12.52 -25.40 -4.53
CA ARG A 228 12.41 -26.34 -5.66
C ARG A 228 13.41 -27.47 -5.59
N THR A 229 14.68 -27.17 -5.24
CA THR A 229 15.75 -28.17 -5.18
C THR A 229 15.95 -28.75 -3.78
N GLY A 230 15.50 -28.03 -2.74
CA GLY A 230 15.72 -28.40 -1.34
C GLY A 230 17.12 -28.04 -0.81
N GLU A 231 18.01 -27.52 -1.65
CA GLU A 231 19.35 -27.10 -1.28
C GLU A 231 19.33 -25.93 -0.28
N SER A 232 20.23 -25.97 0.69
CA SER A 232 20.40 -24.95 1.69
C SER A 232 21.74 -24.25 1.51
N ARG A 233 21.74 -22.92 1.71
CA ARG A 233 22.92 -22.07 1.75
C ARG A 233 22.77 -21.01 2.82
N HIS A 234 23.81 -20.27 3.10
CA HIS A 234 23.75 -19.09 3.97
C HIS A 234 24.48 -17.92 3.33
N VAL A 235 24.04 -16.71 3.70
CA VAL A 235 24.62 -15.43 3.26
C VAL A 235 25.00 -14.63 4.50
N GLN A 236 26.19 -14.04 4.50
CA GLN A 236 26.58 -13.07 5.52
C GLN A 236 26.19 -11.67 5.05
N SER A 237 25.57 -10.87 5.94
CA SER A 237 25.08 -9.55 5.59
C SER A 237 25.26 -8.55 6.74
N GLY A 238 25.69 -7.33 6.41
CA GLY A 238 25.75 -6.26 7.38
C GLY A 238 24.39 -5.74 7.82
N PHE A 239 23.40 -5.78 6.91
CA PHE A 239 22.04 -5.31 7.16
C PHE A 239 20.99 -6.26 6.54
N VAL A 240 19.85 -6.43 7.23
CA VAL A 240 18.71 -7.20 6.73
C VAL A 240 17.45 -6.36 6.73
N PHE A 241 16.73 -6.33 5.59
CA PHE A 241 15.39 -5.77 5.51
C PHE A 241 14.34 -6.85 5.33
N LEU A 242 13.33 -6.87 6.20
CA LEU A 242 12.22 -7.80 6.16
C LEU A 242 11.01 -7.15 5.48
N GLY A 243 11.03 -7.12 4.14
CA GLY A 243 10.00 -6.54 3.28
C GLY A 243 9.00 -7.58 2.74
N ALA A 244 8.74 -8.65 3.49
CA ALA A 244 7.98 -9.82 3.05
C ALA A 244 6.46 -9.71 3.24
N GLY A 245 5.90 -8.48 3.29
CA GLY A 245 4.47 -8.27 3.50
C GLY A 245 3.97 -8.94 4.77
N GLY A 246 2.88 -9.72 4.71
CA GLY A 246 2.35 -10.43 5.88
C GLY A 246 3.35 -11.41 6.52
N ALA A 247 4.32 -11.94 5.75
CA ALA A 247 5.35 -12.82 6.29
C ALA A 247 6.48 -12.06 7.02
N ALA A 248 6.48 -10.73 7.04
CA ALA A 248 7.48 -9.95 7.78
C ALA A 248 7.39 -10.18 9.29
N LEU A 249 6.18 -10.39 9.85
CA LEU A 249 6.00 -10.66 11.28
C LEU A 249 6.70 -11.95 11.75
N PRO A 250 6.48 -13.14 11.16
CA PRO A 250 7.21 -14.33 11.55
C PRO A 250 8.74 -14.23 11.34
N LEU A 251 9.21 -13.51 10.32
CA LEU A 251 10.62 -13.24 10.13
C LEU A 251 11.19 -12.30 11.20
N LEU A 252 10.45 -11.26 11.60
CA LEU A 252 10.82 -10.40 12.72
C LEU A 252 10.91 -11.20 14.03
N GLN A 253 9.97 -12.11 14.27
CA GLN A 253 10.03 -13.02 15.41
C GLN A 253 11.24 -13.98 15.36
N MET A 254 11.61 -14.42 14.15
CA MET A 254 12.78 -15.28 13.91
C MET A 254 14.09 -14.56 14.22
N SER A 255 14.18 -13.26 13.93
CA SER A 255 15.39 -12.47 14.20
C SER A 255 15.73 -12.33 15.70
N GLY A 256 14.71 -12.50 16.57
CA GLY A 256 14.89 -12.44 18.03
C GLY A 256 15.19 -11.06 18.60
N ILE A 257 15.12 -9.97 17.81
CA ILE A 257 15.39 -8.61 18.32
C ILE A 257 14.34 -8.19 19.36
N ASP A 258 14.76 -7.43 20.35
CA ASP A 258 13.89 -7.01 21.45
C ASP A 258 12.75 -6.09 20.98
N GLU A 259 13.02 -5.25 20.01
CA GLU A 259 12.06 -4.33 19.41
C GLU A 259 10.88 -5.05 18.71
N GLY A 260 11.08 -6.30 18.31
CA GLY A 260 10.05 -7.16 17.71
C GLY A 260 9.12 -7.85 18.73
N LYS A 261 9.42 -7.76 20.05
CA LYS A 261 8.64 -8.43 21.09
C LYS A 261 7.28 -7.76 21.28
N GLY A 262 6.23 -8.57 21.40
CA GLY A 262 4.87 -8.09 21.67
C GLY A 262 4.06 -7.75 20.42
N PHE A 263 4.67 -7.78 19.24
CA PHE A 263 3.92 -7.64 17.99
C PHE A 263 3.18 -8.93 17.65
N GLY A 264 1.93 -8.78 17.20
CA GLY A 264 1.10 -9.83 16.64
C GLY A 264 0.47 -9.38 15.33
N GLY A 265 -0.18 -10.31 14.63
CA GLY A 265 -0.87 -10.04 13.38
C GLY A 265 -2.37 -10.31 13.49
N PHE A 266 -3.17 -9.46 12.88
CA PHE A 266 -4.60 -9.65 12.65
C PHE A 266 -4.83 -9.73 11.14
N PRO A 267 -4.85 -10.96 10.57
CA PRO A 267 -4.95 -11.12 9.13
C PRO A 267 -6.38 -10.92 8.63
N VAL A 268 -6.49 -10.17 7.54
CA VAL A 268 -7.75 -9.86 6.85
C VAL A 268 -7.58 -10.20 5.37
N SER A 269 -8.49 -11.02 4.84
CA SER A 269 -8.58 -11.26 3.40
C SER A 269 -9.34 -10.13 2.71
N GLY A 270 -9.17 -10.01 1.40
CA GLY A 270 -9.96 -9.12 0.57
C GLY A 270 -10.52 -9.85 -0.64
N GLN A 271 -11.68 -9.40 -1.11
CA GLN A 271 -12.31 -9.86 -2.34
C GLN A 271 -12.88 -8.65 -3.09
N TRP A 272 -12.95 -8.76 -4.41
CA TRP A 272 -13.51 -7.76 -5.30
C TRP A 272 -14.57 -8.38 -6.20
N LEU A 273 -15.56 -7.60 -6.60
CA LEU A 273 -16.27 -7.84 -7.83
C LEU A 273 -15.51 -7.17 -8.97
N ARG A 274 -15.20 -7.91 -10.03
CA ARG A 274 -14.49 -7.42 -11.21
C ARG A 274 -15.36 -7.52 -12.43
N CYS A 275 -15.41 -6.44 -13.21
CA CYS A 275 -16.06 -6.37 -14.51
C CYS A 275 -15.03 -6.06 -15.59
N ASP A 276 -15.02 -6.88 -16.65
CA ASP A 276 -14.19 -6.69 -17.85
C ASP A 276 -15.05 -6.44 -19.10
N ASN A 277 -16.36 -6.25 -18.96
CA ASN A 277 -17.26 -5.94 -20.08
C ASN A 277 -16.93 -4.54 -20.62
N PRO A 278 -16.41 -4.41 -21.87
CA PRO A 278 -15.93 -3.13 -22.39
C PRO A 278 -17.06 -2.09 -22.53
N GLU A 279 -18.32 -2.52 -22.73
CA GLU A 279 -19.46 -1.61 -22.84
C GLU A 279 -19.80 -0.94 -21.50
N ILE A 280 -19.52 -1.61 -20.40
CA ILE A 280 -19.68 -1.07 -19.05
C ILE A 280 -18.44 -0.27 -18.65
N VAL A 281 -17.24 -0.84 -18.85
CA VAL A 281 -15.97 -0.24 -18.46
C VAL A 281 -15.76 1.15 -19.10
N LYS A 282 -16.17 1.34 -20.37
CA LYS A 282 -16.04 2.65 -21.05
C LYS A 282 -16.87 3.76 -20.40
N GLN A 283 -17.93 3.42 -19.66
CA GLN A 283 -18.82 4.36 -19.00
C GLN A 283 -18.36 4.79 -17.61
N HIS A 284 -17.29 4.19 -17.08
CA HIS A 284 -16.75 4.56 -15.78
C HIS A 284 -15.24 4.77 -15.88
N GLN A 285 -14.78 5.99 -15.63
CA GLN A 285 -13.39 6.39 -15.83
C GLN A 285 -12.80 7.04 -14.58
N ALA A 286 -13.23 6.60 -13.40
CA ALA A 286 -12.86 7.20 -12.12
C ALA A 286 -12.64 6.13 -11.04
N LYS A 287 -12.07 6.54 -9.92
CA LYS A 287 -12.11 5.82 -8.64
C LYS A 287 -13.09 6.54 -7.73
N VAL A 288 -14.18 5.89 -7.37
CA VAL A 288 -15.26 6.50 -6.59
C VAL A 288 -15.36 5.82 -5.23
N TYR A 289 -14.95 6.53 -4.20
CA TYR A 289 -14.98 6.08 -2.80
C TYR A 289 -16.23 6.61 -2.10
N SER A 290 -16.69 5.87 -1.08
CA SER A 290 -17.80 6.31 -0.23
C SER A 290 -17.45 6.14 1.24
N LEU A 291 -18.42 6.37 2.12
CA LEU A 291 -18.29 6.06 3.55
C LEU A 291 -18.47 4.59 3.81
N ALA A 292 -17.72 4.05 4.76
CA ALA A 292 -17.99 2.73 5.29
C ALA A 292 -19.40 2.69 5.92
N ALA A 293 -20.05 1.55 5.85
CA ALA A 293 -21.31 1.34 6.57
C ALA A 293 -21.09 1.57 8.07
N VAL A 294 -22.15 2.01 8.76
CA VAL A 294 -22.08 2.25 10.22
C VAL A 294 -21.63 0.96 10.92
N GLY A 295 -20.54 1.05 11.68
CA GLY A 295 -19.94 -0.10 12.37
C GLY A 295 -18.98 -0.96 11.53
N ALA A 296 -18.82 -0.67 10.25
CA ALA A 296 -17.81 -1.34 9.41
C ALA A 296 -16.40 -0.77 9.68
N PRO A 297 -15.36 -1.62 9.59
CA PRO A 297 -13.99 -1.15 9.81
C PRO A 297 -13.53 -0.23 8.67
N PRO A 298 -12.57 0.69 8.92
CA PRO A 298 -12.07 1.63 7.92
C PRO A 298 -11.53 0.97 6.63
N MET A 299 -11.14 -0.31 6.71
CA MET A 299 -10.63 -1.07 5.57
C MET A 299 -11.73 -1.61 4.63
N SER A 300 -12.99 -1.50 5.02
CA SER A 300 -14.17 -1.96 4.28
C SER A 300 -14.92 -0.81 3.61
N VAL A 301 -14.25 0.30 3.35
CA VAL A 301 -14.84 1.41 2.60
C VAL A 301 -15.15 0.94 1.19
N PRO A 302 -16.43 0.90 0.77
CA PRO A 302 -16.77 0.47 -0.57
C PRO A 302 -16.36 1.52 -1.59
N HIS A 303 -15.83 1.08 -2.72
CA HIS A 303 -15.48 1.94 -3.85
C HIS A 303 -15.63 1.20 -5.19
N LEU A 304 -15.96 1.95 -6.23
CA LEU A 304 -16.04 1.49 -7.61
C LEU A 304 -14.90 2.14 -8.39
N ASP A 305 -13.95 1.33 -8.82
CA ASP A 305 -12.68 1.79 -9.37
C ASP A 305 -12.45 1.36 -10.80
N THR A 306 -12.04 2.31 -11.64
CA THR A 306 -11.32 1.98 -12.86
C THR A 306 -9.90 1.52 -12.52
N ARG A 307 -9.53 0.36 -13.06
CA ARG A 307 -8.18 -0.21 -13.02
C ARG A 307 -7.57 -0.21 -14.42
N VAL A 308 -6.28 0.14 -14.51
CA VAL A 308 -5.51 0.02 -15.75
C VAL A 308 -4.39 -1.00 -15.51
N VAL A 309 -4.52 -2.17 -16.09
CA VAL A 309 -3.54 -3.26 -15.93
C VAL A 309 -3.16 -3.78 -17.31
N ASP A 310 -1.86 -3.75 -17.63
CA ASP A 310 -1.31 -4.16 -18.92
C ASP A 310 -2.02 -3.49 -20.12
N GLY A 311 -2.28 -2.18 -19.98
CA GLY A 311 -2.96 -1.35 -20.98
C GLY A 311 -4.47 -1.61 -21.13
N LYS A 312 -5.05 -2.49 -20.32
CA LYS A 312 -6.48 -2.82 -20.34
C LYS A 312 -7.20 -2.21 -19.14
N LYS A 313 -8.39 -1.66 -19.39
CA LYS A 313 -9.25 -1.15 -18.33
C LYS A 313 -10.21 -2.24 -17.84
N SER A 314 -10.44 -2.27 -16.55
CA SER A 314 -11.43 -3.11 -15.85
C SER A 314 -12.06 -2.29 -14.73
N LEU A 315 -13.22 -2.71 -14.23
CA LEU A 315 -13.79 -2.15 -13.01
C LEU A 315 -13.59 -3.13 -11.85
N LEU A 316 -13.27 -2.59 -10.68
CA LEU A 316 -13.30 -3.30 -9.41
C LEU A 316 -14.30 -2.64 -8.47
N PHE A 317 -15.08 -3.43 -7.78
CA PHE A 317 -15.95 -2.98 -6.70
C PHE A 317 -15.68 -3.76 -5.41
N GLY A 318 -15.62 -3.07 -4.29
CA GLY A 318 -15.33 -3.61 -2.96
C GLY A 318 -14.48 -2.62 -2.16
N PRO A 319 -13.58 -3.10 -1.28
CA PRO A 319 -13.30 -4.50 -0.97
C PRO A 319 -14.34 -5.13 -0.04
N TYR A 320 -14.56 -6.44 -0.22
CA TYR A 320 -15.23 -7.28 0.75
C TYR A 320 -14.15 -7.89 1.65
N ALA A 321 -14.02 -7.35 2.84
CA ALA A 321 -13.01 -7.80 3.80
C ALA A 321 -13.50 -9.02 4.56
N GLY A 322 -12.66 -10.03 4.71
CA GLY A 322 -13.03 -11.26 5.39
C GLY A 322 -11.99 -11.73 6.39
N PHE A 323 -12.43 -12.55 7.35
CA PHE A 323 -11.52 -13.18 8.29
C PHE A 323 -10.71 -14.29 7.61
N THR A 324 -9.43 -14.38 7.95
CA THR A 324 -8.53 -15.45 7.53
C THR A 324 -7.48 -15.69 8.61
N THR A 325 -6.80 -16.83 8.56
CA THR A 325 -5.60 -17.08 9.38
C THR A 325 -4.32 -17.11 8.56
N LYS A 326 -4.42 -16.91 7.23
CA LYS A 326 -3.26 -16.79 6.34
C LYS A 326 -2.68 -15.39 6.38
N PHE A 327 -1.36 -15.29 6.36
CA PHE A 327 -0.65 -14.00 6.27
C PHE A 327 -0.36 -13.58 4.82
N LEU A 328 -0.30 -14.54 3.91
CA LEU A 328 -0.13 -14.34 2.47
C LEU A 328 -1.26 -15.04 1.71
N LYS A 329 -1.60 -14.58 0.51
CA LYS A 329 -2.60 -15.24 -0.35
C LYS A 329 -2.20 -16.70 -0.63
N ARG A 330 -0.90 -16.94 -0.87
CA ARG A 330 -0.30 -18.27 -1.02
C ARG A 330 0.25 -18.84 0.30
N GLY A 331 -0.14 -18.27 1.45
CA GLY A 331 0.27 -18.70 2.78
C GLY A 331 -0.51 -19.91 3.31
N SER A 332 -0.26 -20.23 4.57
CA SER A 332 -0.86 -21.35 5.30
C SER A 332 -1.90 -20.88 6.31
N PHE A 333 -2.95 -21.66 6.54
CA PHE A 333 -3.87 -21.45 7.66
C PHE A 333 -3.19 -21.55 9.04
N MET A 334 -1.97 -22.09 9.07
CA MET A 334 -1.15 -22.15 10.28
C MET A 334 -0.33 -20.87 10.53
N ASP A 335 -0.32 -19.89 9.62
CA ASP A 335 0.49 -18.68 9.77
C ASP A 335 0.15 -17.94 11.07
N LEU A 336 -1.14 -17.68 11.32
CA LEU A 336 -1.58 -17.01 12.56
C LEU A 336 -1.29 -17.87 13.80
N PRO A 337 -1.71 -19.16 13.90
CA PRO A 337 -1.36 -20.00 15.05
C PRO A 337 0.14 -20.07 15.34
N LEU A 338 0.97 -20.25 14.33
CA LEU A 338 2.41 -20.34 14.48
C LEU A 338 3.10 -19.00 14.80
N SER A 339 2.40 -17.87 14.66
CA SER A 339 2.90 -16.54 15.05
C SER A 339 2.66 -16.21 16.53
N ILE A 340 1.88 -17.04 17.25
CA ILE A 340 1.61 -16.82 18.67
C ILE A 340 2.86 -17.13 19.50
N ARG A 341 3.26 -16.17 20.34
CA ARG A 341 4.43 -16.26 21.22
C ARG A 341 4.03 -15.84 22.64
N PRO A 342 4.76 -16.25 23.66
CA PRO A 342 4.52 -15.78 25.04
C PRO A 342 4.53 -14.25 25.16
N SER A 343 5.33 -13.55 24.32
CA SER A 343 5.44 -12.10 24.33
C SER A 343 4.23 -11.38 23.73
N ASN A 344 3.45 -12.00 22.83
CA ASN A 344 2.35 -11.36 22.11
C ASN A 344 0.96 -11.93 22.42
N ILE A 345 0.85 -13.07 23.11
CA ILE A 345 -0.45 -13.69 23.43
C ILE A 345 -1.35 -12.76 24.23
N GLY A 346 -0.80 -12.01 25.21
CA GLY A 346 -1.56 -11.03 26.00
C GLY A 346 -2.15 -9.92 25.12
N PRO A 347 -1.35 -9.17 24.32
CA PRO A 347 -1.84 -8.21 23.34
C PRO A 347 -2.86 -8.78 22.37
N MET A 348 -2.65 -9.99 21.85
CA MET A 348 -3.59 -10.63 20.92
C MET A 348 -4.94 -10.94 21.58
N MET A 349 -4.93 -11.44 22.83
CA MET A 349 -6.17 -11.68 23.59
C MET A 349 -6.92 -10.39 23.90
N ALA A 350 -6.21 -9.31 24.25
CA ALA A 350 -6.82 -8.00 24.48
C ALA A 350 -7.51 -7.48 23.21
N VAL A 351 -6.81 -7.53 22.07
CA VAL A 351 -7.38 -7.14 20.77
C VAL A 351 -8.58 -8.01 20.39
N ALA A 352 -8.50 -9.34 20.56
CA ALA A 352 -9.62 -10.25 20.28
C ALA A 352 -10.85 -9.89 21.10
N ARG A 353 -10.69 -9.62 22.40
CA ARG A 353 -11.79 -9.20 23.30
C ARG A 353 -12.39 -7.86 22.86
N ASP A 354 -11.53 -6.86 22.60
CA ASP A 354 -11.96 -5.48 22.36
C ASP A 354 -12.48 -5.26 20.91
N ASN A 355 -12.25 -6.23 20.00
CA ASN A 355 -12.65 -6.16 18.60
C ASN A 355 -13.53 -7.36 18.17
N MET A 356 -14.32 -7.92 19.09
CA MET A 356 -15.24 -9.04 18.79
C MET A 356 -16.25 -8.69 17.70
N ASP A 357 -16.74 -7.45 17.68
CA ASP A 357 -17.71 -7.01 16.65
C ASP A 357 -17.04 -6.93 15.27
N LEU A 358 -15.80 -6.47 15.20
CA LEU A 358 -15.00 -6.53 13.97
C LEU A 358 -14.82 -7.98 13.50
N THR A 359 -14.48 -8.90 14.40
CA THR A 359 -14.31 -10.31 14.03
C THR A 359 -15.60 -10.92 13.50
N ARG A 360 -16.73 -10.68 14.17
CA ARG A 360 -18.07 -11.13 13.70
C ARG A 360 -18.42 -10.54 12.35
N TYR A 361 -18.15 -9.24 12.15
CA TYR A 361 -18.32 -8.57 10.86
C TYR A 361 -17.52 -9.28 9.76
N LEU A 362 -16.22 -9.50 9.96
CA LEU A 362 -15.37 -10.15 8.98
C LEU A 362 -15.79 -11.60 8.66
N ILE A 363 -16.29 -12.34 9.65
CA ILE A 363 -16.83 -13.68 9.44
C ILE A 363 -18.11 -13.60 8.57
N LYS A 364 -19.01 -12.66 8.86
CA LYS A 364 -20.22 -12.45 8.05
C LYS A 364 -19.88 -12.09 6.61
N GLU A 365 -18.88 -11.23 6.40
CA GLU A 365 -18.43 -10.82 5.06
C GLU A 365 -17.90 -12.00 4.21
N VAL A 366 -17.17 -12.95 4.84
CA VAL A 366 -16.71 -14.18 4.15
C VAL A 366 -17.88 -15.06 3.69
N MET A 367 -18.99 -15.05 4.46
CA MET A 367 -20.16 -15.90 4.19
C MET A 367 -21.15 -15.27 3.20
N GLN A 368 -20.90 -14.04 2.72
CA GLN A 368 -21.78 -13.39 1.73
C GLN A 368 -21.87 -14.19 0.44
N SER A 369 -23.08 -14.31 -0.08
CA SER A 369 -23.34 -14.85 -1.41
C SER A 369 -22.92 -13.85 -2.50
N MET A 370 -22.92 -14.29 -3.76
CA MET A 370 -22.70 -13.38 -4.89
C MET A 370 -23.81 -12.31 -4.97
N GLU A 371 -25.07 -12.68 -4.67
CA GLU A 371 -26.20 -11.74 -4.71
C GLU A 371 -26.08 -10.67 -3.60
N ASP A 372 -25.66 -11.03 -2.37
CA ASP A 372 -25.44 -10.05 -1.29
C ASP A 372 -24.40 -8.99 -1.72
N ARG A 373 -23.34 -9.43 -2.40
CA ARG A 373 -22.30 -8.53 -2.92
C ARG A 373 -22.81 -7.64 -4.04
N LEU A 374 -23.63 -8.20 -4.95
CA LEU A 374 -24.26 -7.44 -6.02
C LEU A 374 -25.24 -6.41 -5.48
N GLU A 375 -25.97 -6.70 -4.42
CA GLU A 375 -26.84 -5.72 -3.79
C GLU A 375 -26.06 -4.55 -3.22
N THR A 376 -24.90 -4.81 -2.61
CA THR A 376 -23.98 -3.74 -2.19
C THR A 376 -23.46 -2.92 -3.38
N LEU A 377 -23.12 -3.57 -4.49
CA LEU A 377 -22.71 -2.90 -5.73
C LEU A 377 -23.84 -2.04 -6.30
N ARG A 378 -25.09 -2.50 -6.28
CA ARG A 378 -26.26 -1.75 -6.75
C ARG A 378 -26.51 -0.47 -5.94
N GLY A 379 -25.96 -0.37 -4.73
CA GLY A 379 -25.87 0.90 -4.01
C GLY A 379 -25.01 1.96 -4.72
N PHE A 380 -24.06 1.54 -5.55
CA PHE A 380 -23.21 2.40 -6.39
C PHE A 380 -23.68 2.42 -7.83
N TYR A 381 -23.84 1.28 -8.44
CA TYR A 381 -24.33 1.08 -9.80
C TYR A 381 -25.68 0.35 -9.77
N PRO A 382 -26.82 1.10 -9.74
CA PRO A 382 -28.14 0.49 -9.55
C PRO A 382 -28.52 -0.55 -10.59
N GLU A 383 -28.08 -0.38 -11.84
CA GLU A 383 -28.41 -1.26 -12.96
C GLU A 383 -27.41 -2.43 -13.15
N ALA A 384 -26.55 -2.69 -12.15
CA ALA A 384 -25.57 -3.77 -12.21
C ALA A 384 -26.23 -5.16 -12.37
N LYS A 385 -25.78 -5.92 -13.39
CA LYS A 385 -26.22 -7.27 -13.70
C LYS A 385 -25.20 -8.29 -13.26
N ALA A 386 -25.65 -9.42 -12.70
CA ALA A 386 -24.77 -10.47 -12.16
C ALA A 386 -23.81 -11.05 -13.20
N GLU A 387 -24.25 -11.17 -14.44
CA GLU A 387 -23.50 -11.74 -15.56
C GLU A 387 -22.23 -10.98 -15.97
N ASP A 388 -22.16 -9.68 -15.63
CA ASP A 388 -21.02 -8.81 -15.95
C ASP A 388 -19.91 -8.83 -14.90
N TRP A 389 -20.15 -9.44 -13.75
CA TRP A 389 -19.27 -9.38 -12.60
C TRP A 389 -18.82 -10.77 -12.14
N ARG A 390 -17.55 -10.89 -11.83
CA ARG A 390 -16.98 -12.09 -11.20
C ARG A 390 -16.23 -11.76 -9.91
N LEU A 391 -16.15 -12.76 -9.03
CA LEU A 391 -15.37 -12.63 -7.81
C LEU A 391 -13.86 -12.73 -8.12
N GLU A 392 -13.10 -11.73 -7.64
CA GLU A 392 -11.63 -11.70 -7.69
C GLU A 392 -11.09 -11.73 -6.25
N ILE A 393 -10.20 -12.68 -5.96
CA ILE A 393 -9.59 -12.79 -4.63
C ILE A 393 -8.39 -11.85 -4.57
N ALA A 394 -8.43 -10.90 -3.64
CA ALA A 394 -7.36 -9.94 -3.38
C ALA A 394 -6.21 -10.53 -2.52
N GLY A 395 -5.22 -9.71 -2.25
CA GLY A 395 -4.14 -10.03 -1.32
C GLY A 395 -4.59 -10.05 0.14
N GLN A 396 -3.75 -10.64 0.99
CA GLN A 396 -3.94 -10.62 2.44
C GLN A 396 -3.37 -9.32 3.03
N ARG A 397 -4.02 -8.85 4.09
CA ARG A 397 -3.56 -7.71 4.89
C ARG A 397 -3.38 -8.18 6.32
N VAL A 398 -2.18 -8.07 6.86
CA VAL A 398 -1.91 -8.38 8.27
C VAL A 398 -1.84 -7.07 9.03
N GLN A 399 -2.91 -6.73 9.74
CA GLN A 399 -2.94 -5.55 10.60
C GLN A 399 -2.08 -5.80 11.83
N ILE A 400 -1.52 -4.73 12.36
CA ILE A 400 -0.57 -4.80 13.46
C ILE A 400 -1.33 -4.90 14.78
N ILE A 401 -0.99 -5.91 15.58
CA ILE A 401 -1.31 -5.96 17.00
C ILE A 401 -0.05 -5.57 17.75
N LYS A 402 -0.15 -4.60 18.66
CA LYS A 402 0.97 -4.25 19.55
C LYS A 402 0.53 -4.02 20.99
N LYS A 403 1.48 -4.17 21.91
CA LYS A 403 1.27 -3.96 23.33
C LYS A 403 0.89 -2.50 23.59
N ASP A 404 -0.11 -2.30 24.42
CA ASP A 404 -0.53 -1.00 24.93
C ASP A 404 -0.57 -1.01 26.47
N PRO A 405 0.01 -0.01 27.13
CA PRO A 405 0.08 0.02 28.60
C PRO A 405 -1.29 0.10 29.29
N LYS A 406 -2.30 0.68 28.62
CA LYS A 406 -3.65 0.89 29.20
C LYS A 406 -4.61 -0.23 28.85
N LYS A 407 -4.58 -0.71 27.59
CA LYS A 407 -5.52 -1.70 27.06
C LYS A 407 -4.96 -3.12 27.03
N GLY A 408 -3.66 -3.29 27.30
CA GLY A 408 -2.96 -4.56 27.16
C GLY A 408 -2.52 -4.82 25.72
N GLY A 409 -3.35 -4.49 24.74
CA GLY A 409 -3.07 -4.57 23.32
C GLY A 409 -3.98 -3.67 22.50
N ILE A 410 -3.50 -3.19 21.36
CA ILE A 410 -4.27 -2.40 20.39
C ILE A 410 -4.10 -2.94 18.98
N LEU A 411 -5.14 -2.81 18.18
CA LEU A 411 -5.11 -3.05 16.74
C LEU A 411 -4.75 -1.72 16.05
N GLN A 412 -3.63 -1.73 15.34
CA GLN A 412 -3.12 -0.55 14.63
C GLN A 412 -3.29 -0.74 13.12
N PHE A 413 -3.83 0.28 12.47
CA PHE A 413 -3.97 0.35 11.02
C PHE A 413 -2.82 1.15 10.41
N GLY A 414 -2.47 0.83 9.16
CA GLY A 414 -1.36 1.44 8.44
C GLY A 414 -0.10 0.58 8.49
N THR A 415 1.05 1.23 8.37
CA THR A 415 2.38 0.59 8.37
C THR A 415 3.16 0.98 9.61
N GLU A 416 4.06 0.10 10.06
CA GLU A 416 5.01 0.38 11.15
C GLU A 416 6.38 -0.20 10.79
N LEU A 417 7.39 0.64 10.84
CA LEU A 417 8.79 0.27 10.66
C LEU A 417 9.38 -0.10 12.03
N VAL A 418 9.74 -1.36 12.21
CA VAL A 418 10.40 -1.89 13.40
C VAL A 418 11.87 -2.12 13.07
N ALA A 419 12.76 -1.40 13.70
CA ALA A 419 14.21 -1.53 13.51
C ALA A 419 14.91 -1.86 14.83
N ALA A 420 15.96 -2.69 14.76
CA ALA A 420 16.83 -2.92 15.89
C ALA A 420 17.57 -1.63 16.27
N LYS A 421 17.87 -1.45 17.56
CA LYS A 421 18.59 -0.27 18.07
C LYS A 421 19.94 -0.03 17.41
N ASP A 422 20.61 -1.09 17.00
CA ASP A 422 21.90 -1.02 16.33
C ASP A 422 21.80 -0.75 14.81
N GLY A 423 20.58 -0.59 14.27
CA GLY A 423 20.35 -0.27 12.89
C GLY A 423 20.65 -1.39 11.87
N THR A 424 20.87 -2.63 12.32
CA THR A 424 21.36 -3.71 11.43
C THR A 424 20.27 -4.61 10.86
N ILE A 425 19.02 -4.49 11.34
CA ILE A 425 17.85 -5.15 10.78
C ILE A 425 16.63 -4.26 10.94
N ALA A 426 15.78 -4.24 9.94
CA ALA A 426 14.48 -3.59 9.99
C ALA A 426 13.40 -4.45 9.33
N ALA A 427 12.17 -4.36 9.86
CA ALA A 427 10.98 -5.02 9.32
C ALA A 427 9.89 -3.99 9.07
N LEU A 428 9.19 -4.11 7.95
CA LEU A 428 7.97 -3.36 7.70
C LEU A 428 6.76 -4.23 7.96
N LEU A 429 5.96 -3.83 8.95
CA LEU A 429 4.70 -4.49 9.31
C LEU A 429 3.50 -3.65 8.83
N GLY A 430 2.32 -4.28 8.74
CA GLY A 430 1.04 -3.62 8.47
C GLY A 430 0.62 -3.60 7.01
N ALA A 431 -0.26 -2.66 6.68
CA ALA A 431 -0.94 -2.59 5.39
C ALA A 431 -1.12 -1.14 4.88
N SER A 432 -1.99 -0.95 3.87
CA SER A 432 -2.29 0.31 3.18
C SER A 432 -2.31 1.56 4.10
N PRO A 433 -1.80 2.72 3.61
CA PRO A 433 -1.52 3.07 2.21
C PRO A 433 -0.09 2.74 1.71
N GLY A 434 0.62 1.85 2.38
CA GLY A 434 2.04 1.58 2.21
C GLY A 434 2.61 1.63 0.77
N ALA A 435 1.97 0.99 -0.21
CA ALA A 435 2.49 0.94 -1.57
C ALA A 435 2.60 2.33 -2.24
N SER A 436 1.60 3.21 -2.05
CA SER A 436 1.61 4.58 -2.61
C SER A 436 2.67 5.47 -1.96
N VAL A 437 2.98 5.24 -0.69
CA VAL A 437 3.92 6.05 0.11
C VAL A 437 5.23 5.31 0.40
N THR A 438 5.52 4.29 -0.42
CA THR A 438 6.67 3.39 -0.20
C THR A 438 8.00 4.13 -0.15
N VAL A 439 8.17 5.16 -0.98
CA VAL A 439 9.42 5.95 -1.05
C VAL A 439 9.67 6.67 0.27
N SER A 440 8.68 7.37 0.80
CA SER A 440 8.79 8.06 2.10
C SER A 440 9.11 7.08 3.24
N ILE A 441 8.48 5.89 3.25
CA ILE A 441 8.78 4.84 4.24
C ILE A 441 10.23 4.36 4.13
N MET A 442 10.74 4.17 2.91
CA MET A 442 12.11 3.73 2.71
C MET A 442 13.13 4.82 3.03
N LEU A 443 12.80 6.10 2.80
CA LEU A 443 13.64 7.22 3.24
C LEU A 443 13.72 7.32 4.77
N ASP A 444 12.60 7.10 5.49
CA ASP A 444 12.57 7.00 6.96
C ASP A 444 13.43 5.82 7.45
N LEU A 445 13.38 4.67 6.77
CA LEU A 445 14.26 3.53 7.06
C LEU A 445 15.73 3.90 6.91
N LEU A 446 16.09 4.54 5.80
CA LEU A 446 17.48 4.95 5.55
C LEU A 446 17.99 5.94 6.61
N GLU A 447 17.16 6.91 7.00
CA GLU A 447 17.53 7.87 8.06
C GLU A 447 17.72 7.19 9.42
N ARG A 448 16.86 6.21 9.77
CA ARG A 448 16.94 5.49 11.06
C ARG A 448 18.09 4.49 11.12
N CYS A 449 18.31 3.72 10.04
CA CYS A 449 19.27 2.62 10.07
C CYS A 449 20.67 3.05 9.59
N PHE A 450 20.79 4.14 8.82
CA PHE A 450 22.04 4.65 8.26
C PHE A 450 22.23 6.16 8.50
N PRO A 451 22.11 6.64 9.77
CA PRO A 451 22.06 8.08 10.07
C PRO A 451 23.32 8.84 9.66
N GLU A 452 24.50 8.21 9.69
CA GLU A 452 25.77 8.83 9.29
C GLU A 452 25.84 8.98 7.77
N GLN A 453 25.55 7.91 7.03
CA GLN A 453 25.52 7.92 5.55
C GLN A 453 24.43 8.87 5.04
N TYR A 454 23.23 8.86 5.66
CA TYR A 454 22.12 9.71 5.27
C TYR A 454 22.46 11.21 5.36
N ARG A 455 23.29 11.59 6.34
CA ARG A 455 23.76 12.97 6.53
C ARG A 455 25.04 13.27 5.78
N SER A 456 25.68 12.29 5.16
CA SER A 456 26.90 12.51 4.37
C SER A 456 26.62 13.42 3.16
N GLN A 457 27.63 14.18 2.74
CA GLN A 457 27.52 15.07 1.57
C GLN A 457 27.14 14.29 0.30
N ALA A 458 27.69 13.08 0.13
CA ALA A 458 27.41 12.24 -1.04
C ALA A 458 25.93 11.84 -1.13
N TRP A 459 25.37 11.26 -0.04
CA TRP A 459 23.97 10.87 -0.01
C TRP A 459 23.05 12.08 -0.03
N SER A 460 23.36 13.13 0.73
CA SER A 460 22.55 14.34 0.77
C SER A 460 22.40 14.98 -0.61
N SER A 461 23.49 15.10 -1.37
CA SER A 461 23.45 15.64 -2.75
C SER A 461 22.63 14.75 -3.68
N LYS A 462 22.77 13.42 -3.56
CA LYS A 462 22.02 12.48 -4.38
C LYS A 462 20.54 12.44 -4.03
N LEU A 463 20.21 12.52 -2.73
CA LEU A 463 18.83 12.66 -2.26
C LEU A 463 18.19 13.94 -2.78
N GLN A 464 18.92 15.07 -2.83
CA GLN A 464 18.40 16.33 -3.39
C GLN A 464 18.16 16.24 -4.91
N GLU A 465 18.99 15.47 -5.64
CA GLU A 465 18.76 15.20 -7.07
C GLU A 465 17.48 14.38 -7.29
N MET A 466 17.26 13.32 -6.48
CA MET A 466 16.08 12.45 -6.59
C MET A 466 14.81 13.11 -6.08
N PHE A 467 14.95 13.96 -5.06
CA PHE A 467 13.84 14.57 -4.33
C PHE A 467 14.08 16.07 -4.15
N PRO A 468 13.83 16.88 -5.18
CA PRO A 468 13.95 18.34 -5.09
C PRO A 468 13.11 18.96 -3.97
N ALA A 469 11.96 18.40 -3.66
CA ALA A 469 11.15 18.78 -2.51
C ALA A 469 10.69 17.56 -1.70
N ARG A 470 10.82 17.67 -0.37
CA ARG A 470 10.38 16.64 0.59
C ARG A 470 9.04 17.03 1.20
N GLU A 471 8.45 16.11 1.98
CA GLU A 471 7.09 16.27 2.52
C GLU A 471 6.88 17.61 3.23
N THR A 472 7.82 18.05 4.07
CA THR A 472 7.70 19.31 4.83
C THR A 472 7.63 20.52 3.90
N THR A 473 8.44 20.55 2.82
CA THR A 473 8.40 21.61 1.81
C THR A 473 7.08 21.56 1.06
N LEU A 474 6.68 20.38 0.59
CA LEU A 474 5.42 20.20 -0.15
C LEU A 474 4.18 20.56 0.66
N GLN A 475 4.20 20.36 1.99
CA GLN A 475 3.10 20.74 2.89
C GLN A 475 2.98 22.24 3.09
N ASN A 476 4.09 22.98 3.06
CA ASN A 476 4.12 24.37 3.52
C ASN A 476 4.38 25.39 2.41
N ASP A 477 4.82 24.95 1.22
CA ASP A 477 5.16 25.81 0.10
C ASP A 477 4.33 25.45 -1.15
N ALA A 478 3.33 26.27 -1.43
CA ALA A 478 2.42 26.07 -2.55
C ALA A 478 3.12 26.22 -3.93
N ALA A 479 4.15 27.05 -4.04
CA ALA A 479 4.88 27.24 -5.28
C ALA A 479 5.76 26.02 -5.57
N ALA A 480 6.51 25.55 -4.58
CA ALA A 480 7.30 24.33 -4.68
C ALA A 480 6.42 23.11 -4.96
N TYR A 481 5.27 22.98 -4.29
CA TYR A 481 4.32 21.90 -4.54
C TYR A 481 3.89 21.85 -6.00
N ARG A 482 3.44 23.00 -6.56
CA ARG A 482 2.98 23.11 -7.94
C ARG A 482 4.10 22.76 -8.94
N GLU A 483 5.25 23.38 -8.80
CA GLU A 483 6.41 23.15 -9.66
C GLU A 483 6.81 21.67 -9.72
N ILE A 484 6.89 21.04 -8.54
CA ILE A 484 7.33 19.65 -8.43
C ILE A 484 6.26 18.68 -8.95
N SER A 485 4.98 18.92 -8.64
CA SER A 485 3.89 18.08 -9.15
C SER A 485 3.80 18.15 -10.67
N GLU A 486 3.84 19.35 -11.27
CA GLU A 486 3.82 19.54 -12.72
C GLU A 486 5.02 18.88 -13.41
N MET A 487 6.23 19.00 -12.82
CA MET A 487 7.43 18.33 -13.33
C MET A 487 7.29 16.81 -13.30
N ALA A 488 6.83 16.26 -12.17
CA ALA A 488 6.66 14.82 -12.02
C ALA A 488 5.57 14.28 -12.95
N ASP A 489 4.42 14.94 -13.04
CA ASP A 489 3.30 14.56 -13.89
C ASP A 489 3.70 14.55 -15.37
N LYS A 490 4.40 15.58 -15.83
CA LYS A 490 4.93 15.66 -17.21
C LYS A 490 5.87 14.49 -17.53
N ARG A 491 6.80 14.15 -16.63
CA ARG A 491 7.75 13.05 -16.84
C ARG A 491 7.08 11.69 -16.80
N LEU A 492 6.04 11.55 -15.97
CA LEU A 492 5.25 10.32 -15.87
C LEU A 492 4.21 10.20 -17.00
N GLY A 493 4.03 11.24 -17.82
CA GLY A 493 3.06 11.26 -18.90
C GLY A 493 1.61 11.30 -18.41
N LEU A 494 1.38 11.92 -17.24
CA LEU A 494 0.06 12.13 -16.66
C LEU A 494 -0.56 13.40 -17.27
N GLU A 495 -1.67 13.22 -17.97
CA GLU A 495 -2.48 14.28 -18.55
C GLU A 495 -3.86 14.24 -17.90
N TYR A 496 -4.29 15.33 -17.26
CA TYR A 496 -5.53 15.43 -16.48
C TYR A 496 -6.61 16.26 -17.17
#